data_d53ffd9aa82945c2461a6efbad96b800
#
_entry.id   d53ffd9aa82945c2461a6efbad96b800
#
_cell.length_a   1.000
_cell.length_b   1.000
_cell.length_c   1.000
_cell.angle_alpha   90.00
_cell.angle_beta   90.00
_cell.angle_gamma   90.00
#
_symmetry.space_group_name_H-M   'P 1'
#
loop_
_entity.id
_entity.type
_entity.pdbx_description
1 polymer ?
#
loop_
_entity_poly.entity_id
_entity_poly.type
_entity_poly.pdbx_seq_one_letter_code
_entity_poly.pdbx_strand_id
1 'polypeptide(L)'
;MYSIKYNCENGGPAPEKVTEAIYEYTCTIQSYKICNGIPSIDISKPGLTTLKSDDLSMEVNIEVIDSTEAHLGLLQTVFDFPAIKALLDRPDFSMVYDCMHGVNGPYAKKCFIDILGQPEESCMNAIPKDDFNGGHADPNLTYAKELVAIMGLDKKGMKIDIGGKKIPSFGAAADGDGDRNMILGSQFFVSPSDSLAVIAAYADVMPFFRNQGGLKGVARSMPTSGAVDLVAKDLNFELFETPTGWKYFGNLMDSKELFGGTDYTPFICGEESFGTGSDHVREKDGLWAVLAWLSILAAANTDASKPLVTVQDIVEKHWAKYGRNYYSRWDFENMDKVKATAMVDKMRADTQANTGKTIGKYKIATADDFTYVDPVDGSVSKKQGIRFLMEDGSRIIFRLSGTAGSGATVRMYIEQYEPTNVNMNASDALAGLIRVALDLSDLKGFLGTEEPTVVT
;
A
#
# COMPACT_ATOMS: atom_id res chain seq x y z
N MET A 1 15.98 -4.66 14.46
CA MET A 1 15.43 -6.05 14.47
C MET A 1 15.77 -6.65 13.13
N TYR A 2 16.35 -7.86 13.09
CA TYR A 2 16.63 -8.56 11.84
C TYR A 2 15.51 -9.54 11.56
N SER A 3 15.03 -9.62 10.32
CA SER A 3 14.01 -10.57 9.90
C SER A 3 14.47 -11.24 8.60
N ILE A 4 13.96 -12.46 8.36
CA ILE A 4 14.16 -13.19 7.10
C ILE A 4 12.81 -13.31 6.42
N LYS A 5 12.69 -12.76 5.21
CA LYS A 5 11.51 -12.90 4.35
C LYS A 5 11.79 -14.03 3.37
N TYR A 6 10.92 -15.04 3.35
CA TYR A 6 11.01 -16.15 2.41
C TYR A 6 10.04 -15.94 1.26
N ASN A 7 10.56 -15.89 0.05
CA ASN A 7 9.78 -15.81 -1.17
C ASN A 7 9.87 -17.13 -1.93
N CYS A 8 8.78 -17.52 -2.59
CA CYS A 8 8.70 -18.70 -3.43
C CYS A 8 9.36 -18.47 -4.80
N GLU A 9 9.40 -19.51 -5.63
CA GLU A 9 10.03 -19.49 -6.96
C GLU A 9 9.45 -18.38 -7.87
N ASN A 10 8.16 -18.05 -7.72
CA ASN A 10 7.50 -16.96 -8.43
C ASN A 10 7.86 -15.54 -7.93
N GLY A 11 8.76 -15.44 -6.93
CA GLY A 11 9.13 -14.17 -6.29
C GLY A 11 8.13 -13.64 -5.25
N GLY A 12 6.97 -14.27 -5.11
CA GLY A 12 5.93 -13.86 -4.17
C GLY A 12 6.14 -14.37 -2.74
N PRO A 13 5.44 -13.77 -1.76
CA PRO A 13 5.45 -14.25 -0.38
C PRO A 13 4.93 -15.69 -0.31
N ALA A 14 5.56 -16.51 0.53
CA ALA A 14 5.19 -17.90 0.68
C ALA A 14 3.75 -18.08 1.17
N PRO A 15 2.96 -18.98 0.56
CA PRO A 15 1.62 -19.34 1.03
C PRO A 15 1.64 -19.85 2.47
N GLU A 16 0.48 -19.78 3.14
CA GLU A 16 0.36 -20.12 4.56
C GLU A 16 0.84 -21.55 4.88
N LYS A 17 0.50 -22.52 4.04
CA LYS A 17 0.95 -23.91 4.20
C LYS A 17 2.49 -24.07 4.22
N VAL A 18 3.18 -23.25 3.41
CA VAL A 18 4.67 -23.26 3.37
C VAL A 18 5.25 -22.65 4.63
N THR A 19 4.71 -21.51 5.05
CA THR A 19 5.18 -20.82 6.27
C THR A 19 4.87 -21.61 7.52
N GLU A 20 3.71 -22.28 7.61
CA GLU A 20 3.38 -23.20 8.72
C GLU A 20 4.35 -24.37 8.77
N ALA A 21 4.63 -25.03 7.64
CA ALA A 21 5.58 -26.14 7.58
C ALA A 21 7.00 -25.70 7.99
N ILE A 22 7.44 -24.52 7.57
CA ILE A 22 8.72 -23.93 8.00
C ILE A 22 8.70 -23.70 9.50
N TYR A 23 7.64 -23.13 10.05
CA TYR A 23 7.50 -22.88 11.48
C TYR A 23 7.53 -24.17 12.30
N GLU A 24 6.75 -25.20 11.91
CA GLU A 24 6.75 -26.50 12.55
C GLU A 24 8.15 -27.13 12.55
N TYR A 25 8.87 -27.04 11.43
CA TYR A 25 10.25 -27.51 11.34
C TYR A 25 11.16 -26.75 12.32
N THR A 26 11.04 -25.41 12.43
CA THR A 26 11.85 -24.62 13.38
C THR A 26 11.60 -24.99 14.83
N CYS A 27 10.39 -25.47 15.19
CA CYS A 27 10.09 -25.95 16.54
C CYS A 27 10.79 -27.28 16.89
N THR A 28 11.25 -28.03 15.90
CA THR A 28 11.89 -29.35 16.08
C THR A 28 13.40 -29.32 15.87
N ILE A 29 13.95 -28.24 15.34
CA ILE A 29 15.38 -28.14 14.99
C ILE A 29 16.25 -28.20 16.27
N GLN A 30 17.26 -29.07 16.30
CA GLN A 30 18.18 -29.27 17.42
C GLN A 30 19.53 -28.56 17.21
N SER A 31 19.92 -28.34 15.95
CA SER A 31 21.18 -27.71 15.58
C SER A 31 21.12 -27.10 14.21
N TYR A 32 21.99 -26.16 13.94
CA TYR A 32 22.21 -25.59 12.61
C TYR A 32 23.71 -25.60 12.30
N LYS A 33 24.03 -25.60 11.03
CA LYS A 33 25.42 -25.57 10.56
C LYS A 33 25.81 -24.15 10.20
N ILE A 34 27.04 -23.78 10.57
CA ILE A 34 27.66 -22.52 10.16
C ILE A 34 28.97 -22.80 9.46
N CYS A 35 29.38 -21.95 8.54
CA CYS A 35 30.71 -21.98 7.94
C CYS A 35 31.55 -20.84 8.54
N ASN A 36 32.60 -21.18 9.27
CA ASN A 36 33.44 -20.18 9.95
C ASN A 36 34.58 -19.66 9.06
N GLY A 37 34.80 -20.25 7.90
CA GLY A 37 35.92 -19.95 7.01
C GLY A 37 35.60 -19.00 5.83
N ILE A 38 34.40 -18.39 5.78
CA ILE A 38 34.04 -17.51 4.69
C ILE A 38 34.75 -16.16 4.90
N PRO A 39 35.61 -15.72 3.95
CA PRO A 39 36.23 -14.41 4.02
C PRO A 39 35.17 -13.29 3.87
N SER A 40 35.49 -12.13 4.39
CA SER A 40 34.65 -10.94 4.19
C SER A 40 34.56 -10.61 2.70
N ILE A 41 33.36 -10.41 2.20
CA ILE A 41 33.08 -10.03 0.82
C ILE A 41 32.63 -8.57 0.81
N ASP A 42 33.19 -7.79 -0.11
CA ASP A 42 32.74 -6.42 -0.33
C ASP A 42 31.43 -6.42 -1.15
N ILE A 43 30.31 -6.36 -0.46
CA ILE A 43 28.98 -6.32 -1.09
C ILE A 43 28.61 -4.92 -1.65
N SER A 44 29.50 -3.92 -1.50
CA SER A 44 29.28 -2.57 -2.03
C SER A 44 29.62 -2.42 -3.52
N LYS A 45 30.28 -3.45 -4.10
CA LYS A 45 30.73 -3.43 -5.50
C LYS A 45 30.21 -4.65 -6.25
N PRO A 46 29.50 -4.45 -7.36
CA PRO A 46 29.14 -5.55 -8.25
C PRO A 46 30.37 -6.33 -8.71
N GLY A 47 30.24 -7.64 -8.79
CA GLY A 47 31.33 -8.50 -9.26
C GLY A 47 31.22 -9.94 -8.75
N LEU A 48 31.99 -10.84 -9.37
CA LEU A 48 32.06 -12.25 -9.04
C LEU A 48 33.27 -12.54 -8.16
N THR A 49 33.06 -13.17 -7.00
CA THR A 49 34.11 -13.68 -6.12
C THR A 49 34.02 -15.19 -6.01
N THR A 50 35.08 -15.91 -6.38
CA THR A 50 35.17 -17.36 -6.20
C THR A 50 35.88 -17.67 -4.89
N LEU A 51 35.19 -18.32 -3.98
CA LEU A 51 35.73 -18.75 -2.71
C LEU A 51 36.22 -20.19 -2.82
N LYS A 52 37.48 -20.43 -2.40
CA LYS A 52 38.05 -21.75 -2.18
C LYS A 52 38.39 -21.88 -0.70
N SER A 53 37.81 -22.85 -0.05
CA SER A 53 38.08 -23.12 1.36
C SER A 53 38.44 -24.60 1.49
N ASP A 54 39.46 -24.86 2.28
CA ASP A 54 39.86 -26.27 2.59
C ASP A 54 38.74 -27.00 3.34
N ASP A 55 37.87 -26.26 4.02
CA ASP A 55 36.69 -26.79 4.72
C ASP A 55 35.47 -27.00 3.79
N LEU A 56 35.47 -26.38 2.61
CA LEU A 56 34.44 -26.54 1.58
C LEU A 56 34.99 -27.55 0.53
N SER A 57 34.36 -28.69 0.42
CA SER A 57 34.67 -29.69 -0.61
C SER A 57 34.32 -29.22 -2.04
N MET A 58 33.98 -27.91 -2.21
CA MET A 58 33.54 -27.32 -3.46
C MET A 58 33.98 -25.84 -3.54
N GLU A 59 34.09 -25.32 -4.75
CA GLU A 59 34.20 -23.90 -5.00
C GLU A 59 32.83 -23.26 -4.84
N VAL A 60 32.75 -22.08 -4.17
CA VAL A 60 31.53 -21.29 -4.04
C VAL A 60 31.73 -19.99 -4.77
N ASN A 61 30.88 -19.73 -5.74
CA ASN A 61 30.82 -18.47 -6.46
C ASN A 61 29.79 -17.54 -5.78
N ILE A 62 30.24 -16.33 -5.43
CA ILE A 62 29.38 -15.28 -4.88
C ILE A 62 29.39 -14.10 -5.85
N GLU A 63 28.25 -13.83 -6.44
CA GLU A 63 28.04 -12.72 -7.34
C GLU A 63 27.30 -11.60 -6.61
N VAL A 64 27.90 -10.41 -6.55
CA VAL A 64 27.26 -9.18 -6.09
C VAL A 64 26.71 -8.48 -7.34
N ILE A 65 25.41 -8.29 -7.38
CA ILE A 65 24.72 -7.65 -8.51
C ILE A 65 24.33 -6.22 -8.17
N ASP A 66 24.14 -5.35 -9.18
CA ASP A 66 23.43 -4.08 -9.04
C ASP A 66 21.94 -4.35 -9.13
N SER A 67 21.27 -4.37 -7.98
CA SER A 67 19.83 -4.65 -7.90
C SER A 67 18.96 -3.58 -8.57
N THR A 68 19.48 -2.35 -8.74
CA THR A 68 18.74 -1.26 -9.39
C THR A 68 18.55 -1.48 -10.88
N GLU A 69 19.54 -2.09 -11.57
CA GLU A 69 19.49 -2.28 -13.02
C GLU A 69 18.35 -3.21 -13.45
N ALA A 70 18.20 -4.34 -12.78
CA ALA A 70 17.16 -5.32 -13.11
C ALA A 70 15.76 -4.75 -12.89
N HIS A 71 15.53 -4.10 -11.74
CA HIS A 71 14.23 -3.51 -11.41
C HIS A 71 13.88 -2.36 -12.35
N LEU A 72 14.79 -1.41 -12.56
CA LEU A 72 14.51 -0.28 -13.47
C LEU A 72 14.41 -0.70 -14.93
N GLY A 73 15.15 -1.72 -15.35
CA GLY A 73 14.97 -2.34 -16.65
C GLY A 73 13.55 -2.89 -16.83
N LEU A 74 13.00 -3.55 -15.83
CA LEU A 74 11.60 -3.99 -15.83
C LEU A 74 10.64 -2.81 -15.88
N LEU A 75 10.81 -1.79 -15.03
CA LEU A 75 9.92 -0.62 -15.00
C LEU A 75 9.92 0.16 -16.34
N GLN A 76 11.04 0.20 -17.06
CA GLN A 76 11.10 0.78 -18.41
C GLN A 76 10.27 0.00 -19.44
N THR A 77 9.95 -1.26 -19.21
CA THR A 77 9.00 -2.02 -20.04
C THR A 77 7.55 -1.77 -19.67
N VAL A 78 7.30 -1.37 -18.42
CA VAL A 78 5.97 -1.11 -17.88
C VAL A 78 5.48 0.29 -18.25
N PHE A 79 6.34 1.30 -18.17
CA PHE A 79 6.01 2.71 -18.28
C PHE A 79 6.64 3.38 -19.51
N ASP A 80 6.00 4.46 -19.99
CA ASP A 80 6.52 5.34 -21.03
C ASP A 80 7.46 6.39 -20.42
N PHE A 81 8.72 6.04 -20.21
CA PHE A 81 9.73 6.94 -19.64
C PHE A 81 9.93 8.23 -20.45
N PRO A 82 9.93 8.22 -21.79
CA PRO A 82 9.92 9.45 -22.59
C PRO A 82 8.76 10.39 -22.26
N ALA A 83 7.54 9.88 -22.11
CA ALA A 83 6.37 10.69 -21.75
C ALA A 83 6.48 11.24 -20.33
N ILE A 84 6.94 10.43 -19.38
CA ILE A 84 7.21 10.88 -18.00
C ILE A 84 8.27 11.98 -18.01
N LYS A 85 9.37 11.79 -18.75
CA LYS A 85 10.43 12.79 -18.85
C LYS A 85 9.90 14.11 -19.44
N ALA A 86 9.08 14.07 -20.46
CA ALA A 86 8.48 15.27 -21.04
C ALA A 86 7.61 16.05 -20.03
N LEU A 87 6.90 15.38 -19.13
CA LEU A 87 6.20 16.01 -18.00
C LEU A 87 7.19 16.65 -17.02
N LEU A 88 8.23 15.92 -16.63
CA LEU A 88 9.22 16.36 -15.65
C LEU A 88 10.06 17.55 -16.15
N ASP A 89 10.28 17.65 -17.46
CA ASP A 89 11.00 18.76 -18.10
C ASP A 89 10.15 20.05 -18.25
N ARG A 90 8.85 20.02 -17.90
CA ARG A 90 8.00 21.22 -17.96
C ARG A 90 8.45 22.26 -16.93
N PRO A 91 8.55 23.55 -17.28
CA PRO A 91 9.03 24.61 -16.37
C PRO A 91 8.06 24.89 -15.20
N ASP A 92 6.78 24.52 -15.34
CA ASP A 92 5.74 24.66 -14.33
C ASP A 92 5.53 23.38 -13.49
N PHE A 93 6.30 22.31 -13.76
CA PHE A 93 6.28 21.07 -12.99
C PHE A 93 7.51 20.96 -12.09
N SER A 94 7.36 20.42 -10.91
CA SER A 94 8.47 20.03 -10.04
C SER A 94 8.02 18.90 -9.10
N MET A 95 8.96 18.01 -8.76
CA MET A 95 8.68 16.89 -7.87
C MET A 95 9.68 16.79 -6.72
N VAL A 96 9.25 16.14 -5.64
CA VAL A 96 10.12 15.69 -4.55
C VAL A 96 9.73 14.26 -4.15
N TYR A 97 10.73 13.39 -4.09
CA TYR A 97 10.59 12.01 -3.64
C TYR A 97 11.37 11.79 -2.34
N ASP A 98 10.69 11.45 -1.27
CA ASP A 98 11.30 11.17 0.03
C ASP A 98 11.58 9.66 0.17
N CYS A 99 12.84 9.29 0.18
CA CYS A 99 13.29 7.91 0.35
C CYS A 99 13.28 7.48 1.82
N MET A 100 13.00 8.38 2.76
CA MET A 100 12.93 8.14 4.21
C MET A 100 14.15 7.37 4.78
N HIS A 101 15.33 7.57 4.19
CA HIS A 101 16.57 6.83 4.48
C HIS A 101 16.45 5.31 4.32
N GLY A 102 15.47 4.85 3.52
CA GLY A 102 15.24 3.44 3.20
C GLY A 102 16.09 2.94 2.04
N VAL A 103 15.98 1.64 1.76
CA VAL A 103 16.74 0.97 0.70
C VAL A 103 16.33 1.41 -0.71
N ASN A 104 15.18 2.08 -0.86
CA ASN A 104 14.73 2.63 -2.13
C ASN A 104 15.56 3.83 -2.63
N GLY A 105 16.41 4.43 -1.79
CA GLY A 105 17.22 5.60 -2.15
C GLY A 105 18.07 5.43 -3.41
N PRO A 106 18.89 4.39 -3.54
CA PRO A 106 19.65 4.11 -4.77
C PRO A 106 18.75 3.93 -6.00
N TYR A 107 17.59 3.27 -5.87
CA TYR A 107 16.62 3.08 -6.94
C TYR A 107 16.01 4.41 -7.41
N ALA A 108 15.61 5.24 -6.46
CA ALA A 108 15.05 6.56 -6.74
C ALA A 108 16.07 7.45 -7.46
N LYS A 109 17.33 7.50 -7.00
CA LYS A 109 18.39 8.25 -7.67
C LYS A 109 18.64 7.76 -9.08
N LYS A 110 18.77 6.45 -9.27
CA LYS A 110 18.96 5.87 -10.60
C LYS A 110 17.78 6.18 -11.53
N CYS A 111 16.53 6.11 -11.02
CA CYS A 111 15.33 6.38 -11.79
C CYS A 111 15.19 7.87 -12.13
N PHE A 112 15.10 8.72 -11.09
CA PHE A 112 14.73 10.13 -11.30
C PHE A 112 15.90 11.00 -11.74
N ILE A 113 17.11 10.77 -11.22
CA ILE A 113 18.27 11.60 -11.53
C ILE A 113 18.98 11.06 -12.78
N ASP A 114 19.45 9.81 -12.76
CA ASP A 114 20.29 9.28 -13.85
C ASP A 114 19.48 9.05 -15.14
N ILE A 115 18.27 8.46 -15.06
CA ILE A 115 17.47 8.10 -16.24
C ILE A 115 16.57 9.25 -16.67
N LEU A 116 15.81 9.84 -15.73
CA LEU A 116 14.83 10.88 -16.03
C LEU A 116 15.41 12.31 -16.01
N GLY A 117 16.67 12.49 -15.59
CA GLY A 117 17.41 13.75 -15.68
C GLY A 117 16.94 14.82 -14.70
N GLN A 118 16.34 14.42 -13.59
CA GLN A 118 15.93 15.37 -12.56
C GLN A 118 17.12 15.82 -11.69
N PRO A 119 17.06 17.01 -11.06
CA PRO A 119 18.11 17.48 -10.18
C PRO A 119 18.18 16.63 -8.88
N GLU A 120 19.38 16.61 -8.25
CA GLU A 120 19.65 15.81 -7.03
C GLU A 120 18.65 16.08 -5.90
N GLU A 121 18.21 17.32 -5.75
CA GLU A 121 17.23 17.75 -4.74
C GLU A 121 15.83 17.19 -4.94
N SER A 122 15.55 16.57 -6.08
CA SER A 122 14.28 15.85 -6.31
C SER A 122 14.19 14.56 -5.49
N CYS A 123 15.31 14.04 -4.98
CA CYS A 123 15.36 12.85 -4.11
C CYS A 123 15.91 13.24 -2.74
N MET A 124 15.03 13.43 -1.77
CA MET A 124 15.44 13.70 -0.40
C MET A 124 15.62 12.41 0.40
N ASN A 125 16.46 12.46 1.45
CA ASN A 125 16.74 11.33 2.35
C ASN A 125 17.15 10.03 1.61
N ALA A 126 17.87 10.16 0.47
CA ALA A 126 18.14 9.06 -0.45
C ALA A 126 19.39 8.22 -0.09
N ILE A 127 20.02 8.49 1.04
CA ILE A 127 21.12 7.67 1.56
C ILE A 127 20.53 6.71 2.59
N PRO A 128 20.54 5.38 2.33
CA PRO A 128 20.05 4.39 3.28
C PRO A 128 20.81 4.45 4.62
N LYS A 129 20.08 4.28 5.73
CA LYS A 129 20.66 4.24 7.08
C LYS A 129 20.00 3.11 7.87
N ASP A 130 20.76 2.38 8.65
CA ASP A 130 20.31 1.22 9.42
C ASP A 130 19.20 1.53 10.42
N ASP A 131 19.14 2.77 10.90
CA ASP A 131 18.16 3.28 11.84
C ASP A 131 17.21 4.32 11.22
N PHE A 132 17.19 4.45 9.89
CA PHE A 132 16.44 5.47 9.18
C PHE A 132 16.70 6.88 9.71
N ASN A 133 17.96 7.16 10.11
CA ASN A 133 18.39 8.41 10.74
C ASN A 133 17.65 8.73 12.05
N GLY A 134 17.35 7.72 12.85
CA GLY A 134 16.56 7.84 14.07
C GLY A 134 15.07 8.09 13.82
N GLY A 135 14.61 7.94 12.58
CA GLY A 135 13.22 8.11 12.17
C GLY A 135 12.41 6.82 12.17
N HIS A 136 11.16 6.94 11.73
CA HIS A 136 10.26 5.82 11.44
C HIS A 136 9.89 5.89 9.96
N ALA A 137 10.46 4.99 9.15
CA ALA A 137 10.28 4.99 7.71
C ALA A 137 8.95 4.35 7.30
N ASP A 138 7.85 5.08 7.52
CA ASP A 138 6.49 4.72 7.12
C ASP A 138 5.88 5.91 6.35
N PRO A 139 5.48 5.75 5.06
CA PRO A 139 5.15 6.84 4.17
C PRO A 139 3.72 7.35 4.41
N ASN A 140 3.51 8.03 5.51
CA ASN A 140 2.25 8.65 5.88
C ASN A 140 2.44 10.09 6.38
N LEU A 141 1.34 10.81 6.56
CA LEU A 141 1.35 12.21 6.96
C LEU A 141 2.02 12.45 8.34
N THR A 142 2.08 11.44 9.19
CA THR A 142 2.66 11.54 10.54
C THR A 142 4.18 11.39 10.52
N TYR A 143 4.72 10.49 9.71
CA TYR A 143 6.13 10.15 9.74
C TYR A 143 6.95 10.80 8.63
N ALA A 144 6.40 11.02 7.43
CA ALA A 144 7.06 11.76 6.35
C ALA A 144 6.98 13.30 6.54
N LYS A 145 7.32 13.78 7.75
CA LYS A 145 7.06 15.15 8.20
C LYS A 145 7.69 16.23 7.33
N GLU A 146 8.90 16.00 6.85
CA GLU A 146 9.64 16.96 6.04
C GLU A 146 8.98 17.13 4.68
N LEU A 147 8.66 16.02 4.01
CA LEU A 147 7.94 16.04 2.74
C LEU A 147 6.57 16.68 2.89
N VAL A 148 5.80 16.30 3.91
CA VAL A 148 4.46 16.83 4.18
C VAL A 148 4.49 18.36 4.35
N ALA A 149 5.48 18.87 5.10
CA ALA A 149 5.68 20.31 5.26
C ALA A 149 6.09 21.01 3.95
N ILE A 150 6.98 20.41 3.15
CA ILE A 150 7.38 20.91 1.82
C ILE A 150 6.16 20.98 0.90
N MET A 151 5.26 19.99 0.96
CA MET A 151 4.03 19.95 0.18
C MET A 151 2.92 20.87 0.72
N GLY A 152 3.20 21.65 1.77
CA GLY A 152 2.26 22.64 2.33
C GLY A 152 1.11 22.02 3.11
N LEU A 153 1.35 20.89 3.78
CA LEU A 153 0.36 20.16 4.57
C LEU A 153 0.83 19.96 6.02
N ASP A 154 -0.11 19.77 6.92
CA ASP A 154 0.14 19.29 8.27
C ASP A 154 -0.09 17.76 8.37
N LYS A 155 0.18 17.20 9.54
CA LYS A 155 -0.01 15.78 9.84
C LYS A 155 -1.46 15.27 9.76
N LYS A 156 -2.43 16.15 9.55
CA LYS A 156 -3.85 15.84 9.32
C LYS A 156 -4.26 16.04 7.86
N GLY A 157 -3.29 16.35 6.98
CA GLY A 157 -3.57 16.68 5.59
C GLY A 157 -4.20 18.04 5.37
N MET A 158 -4.19 18.92 6.38
CA MET A 158 -4.72 20.27 6.27
C MET A 158 -3.67 21.20 5.65
N LYS A 159 -4.13 22.12 4.80
CA LYS A 159 -3.27 23.13 4.16
C LYS A 159 -2.65 24.06 5.20
N ILE A 160 -1.34 24.28 5.08
CA ILE A 160 -0.60 25.24 5.90
C ILE A 160 0.01 26.35 5.04
N ASP A 161 0.20 27.52 5.65
CA ASP A 161 0.96 28.62 5.03
C ASP A 161 2.48 28.30 5.14
N ILE A 162 3.16 28.29 4.02
CA ILE A 162 4.62 28.06 3.94
C ILE A 162 5.41 29.34 3.69
N GLY A 163 4.81 30.52 3.91
CA GLY A 163 5.52 31.79 3.81
C GLY A 163 5.96 32.16 2.38
N GLY A 164 5.14 31.87 1.38
CA GLY A 164 5.40 32.22 -0.02
C GLY A 164 6.46 31.35 -0.73
N LYS A 165 6.92 30.27 -0.14
CA LYS A 165 7.79 29.27 -0.82
C LYS A 165 7.00 28.56 -1.93
N LYS A 166 7.68 28.22 -3.03
CA LYS A 166 7.08 27.42 -4.10
C LYS A 166 6.85 25.98 -3.58
N ILE A 167 5.61 25.51 -3.69
CA ILE A 167 5.25 24.14 -3.38
C ILE A 167 5.47 23.29 -4.63
N PRO A 168 6.11 22.11 -4.54
CA PRO A 168 6.23 21.19 -5.66
C PRO A 168 4.86 20.76 -6.21
N SER A 169 4.79 20.47 -7.49
CA SER A 169 3.56 19.99 -8.15
C SER A 169 3.23 18.56 -7.74
N PHE A 170 4.25 17.77 -7.42
CA PHE A 170 4.15 16.37 -7.06
C PHE A 170 5.10 16.03 -5.91
N GLY A 171 4.59 15.33 -4.92
CA GLY A 171 5.37 14.76 -3.82
C GLY A 171 5.06 13.28 -3.66
N ALA A 172 6.07 12.49 -3.33
CA ALA A 172 5.89 11.08 -3.00
C ALA A 172 6.89 10.63 -1.94
N ALA A 173 6.55 9.60 -1.19
CA ALA A 173 7.46 8.94 -0.25
C ALA A 173 7.35 7.42 -0.39
N ALA A 174 8.42 6.69 -0.02
CA ALA A 174 8.38 5.25 0.16
C ALA A 174 8.93 4.88 1.54
N ASP A 175 8.53 3.70 2.04
CA ASP A 175 8.96 3.20 3.35
C ASP A 175 10.38 2.61 3.35
N GLY A 176 10.76 2.03 4.48
CA GLY A 176 12.13 1.55 4.70
C GLY A 176 12.60 0.47 3.74
N ASP A 177 11.73 -0.45 3.33
CA ASP A 177 12.02 -1.49 2.34
C ASP A 177 11.48 -1.16 0.93
N GLY A 178 10.82 0.00 0.77
CA GLY A 178 10.44 0.56 -0.53
C GLY A 178 9.19 -0.06 -1.15
N ASP A 179 8.45 -0.88 -0.40
CA ASP A 179 7.29 -1.59 -0.92
C ASP A 179 5.98 -0.78 -0.81
N ARG A 180 5.93 0.27 0.03
CA ARG A 180 4.79 1.18 0.20
C ARG A 180 5.07 2.57 -0.38
N ASN A 181 3.99 3.32 -0.63
CA ASN A 181 4.08 4.64 -1.23
C ASN A 181 3.05 5.62 -0.66
N MET A 182 3.39 6.90 -0.57
CA MET A 182 2.46 8.01 -0.35
C MET A 182 2.52 8.97 -1.52
N ILE A 183 1.36 9.45 -1.97
CA ILE A 183 1.23 10.40 -3.09
C ILE A 183 0.65 11.71 -2.58
N LEU A 184 1.29 12.81 -2.95
CA LEU A 184 0.90 14.17 -2.63
C LEU A 184 0.86 15.05 -3.88
N GLY A 185 -0.16 15.86 -4.01
CA GLY A 185 -0.15 17.05 -4.86
C GLY A 185 0.22 18.30 -4.05
N SER A 186 0.33 19.44 -4.72
CA SER A 186 0.51 20.73 -4.05
C SER A 186 -0.66 20.99 -3.09
N GLN A 187 -0.39 21.00 -1.79
CA GLN A 187 -1.39 21.13 -0.71
C GLN A 187 -2.56 20.12 -0.82
N PHE A 188 -2.27 18.91 -1.29
CA PHE A 188 -3.29 17.89 -1.49
C PHE A 188 -2.75 16.49 -1.16
N PHE A 189 -3.44 15.77 -0.29
CA PHE A 189 -3.13 14.38 0.07
C PHE A 189 -4.03 13.42 -0.69
N VAL A 190 -3.44 12.39 -1.28
CA VAL A 190 -4.17 11.29 -1.92
C VAL A 190 -4.21 10.11 -0.96
N SER A 191 -5.42 9.69 -0.57
CA SER A 191 -5.55 8.47 0.25
C SER A 191 -5.07 7.23 -0.53
N PRO A 192 -4.52 6.20 0.14
CA PRO A 192 -4.11 4.96 -0.55
C PRO A 192 -5.25 4.32 -1.33
N SER A 193 -6.46 4.39 -0.80
CA SER A 193 -7.66 3.85 -1.46
C SER A 193 -8.05 4.63 -2.73
N ASP A 194 -8.00 5.96 -2.69
CA ASP A 194 -8.20 6.78 -3.88
C ASP A 194 -7.09 6.56 -4.90
N SER A 195 -5.83 6.44 -4.43
CA SER A 195 -4.68 6.17 -5.29
C SER A 195 -4.86 4.89 -6.09
N LEU A 196 -5.25 3.79 -5.43
CA LEU A 196 -5.55 2.51 -6.09
C LEU A 196 -6.65 2.67 -7.14
N ALA A 197 -7.75 3.33 -6.79
CA ALA A 197 -8.90 3.52 -7.67
C ALA A 197 -8.54 4.37 -8.90
N VAL A 198 -7.78 5.45 -8.70
CA VAL A 198 -7.30 6.32 -9.79
C VAL A 198 -6.35 5.54 -10.70
N ILE A 199 -5.35 4.83 -10.16
CA ILE A 199 -4.41 4.04 -10.98
C ILE A 199 -5.17 3.00 -11.81
N ALA A 200 -6.13 2.29 -11.23
CA ALA A 200 -6.96 1.33 -11.96
C ALA A 200 -7.80 1.99 -13.07
N ALA A 201 -8.40 3.16 -12.79
CA ALA A 201 -9.22 3.90 -13.76
C ALA A 201 -8.41 4.43 -14.96
N TYR A 202 -7.12 4.64 -14.77
CA TYR A 202 -6.21 5.15 -15.80
C TYR A 202 -5.17 4.12 -16.24
N ALA A 203 -5.38 2.83 -15.99
CA ALA A 203 -4.41 1.77 -16.31
C ALA A 203 -3.94 1.80 -17.77
N ASP A 204 -4.84 2.11 -18.70
CA ASP A 204 -4.55 2.13 -20.13
C ASP A 204 -3.56 3.22 -20.59
N VAL A 205 -3.22 4.20 -19.75
CA VAL A 205 -2.16 5.16 -20.07
C VAL A 205 -0.78 4.49 -20.02
N MET A 206 -0.65 3.39 -19.26
CA MET A 206 0.59 2.64 -19.12
C MET A 206 0.71 1.59 -20.25
N PRO A 207 1.83 1.55 -21.00
CA PRO A 207 2.03 0.60 -22.09
C PRO A 207 1.83 -0.85 -21.68
N PHE A 208 2.24 -1.24 -20.47
CA PHE A 208 2.10 -2.58 -19.96
C PHE A 208 0.65 -3.09 -20.03
N PHE A 209 -0.31 -2.32 -19.55
CA PHE A 209 -1.73 -2.70 -19.61
C PHE A 209 -2.30 -2.55 -21.01
N ARG A 210 -2.07 -1.41 -21.66
CA ARG A 210 -2.60 -1.12 -22.99
C ARG A 210 -2.20 -2.17 -24.02
N ASN A 211 -0.94 -2.61 -24.03
CA ASN A 211 -0.43 -3.56 -25.01
C ASN A 211 -0.93 -5.00 -24.79
N GLN A 212 -1.49 -5.29 -23.63
CA GLN A 212 -2.09 -6.58 -23.28
C GLN A 212 -3.62 -6.57 -23.42
N GLY A 213 -4.19 -5.52 -23.99
CA GLY A 213 -5.64 -5.41 -24.21
C GLY A 213 -6.42 -4.78 -23.06
N GLY A 214 -5.71 -4.11 -22.15
CA GLY A 214 -6.28 -3.43 -20.98
C GLY A 214 -6.21 -4.25 -19.69
N LEU A 215 -6.53 -3.59 -18.58
CA LEU A 215 -6.63 -4.21 -17.26
C LEU A 215 -7.78 -5.22 -17.24
N LYS A 216 -7.56 -6.41 -16.66
CA LYS A 216 -8.60 -7.44 -16.52
C LYS A 216 -9.09 -7.61 -15.09
N GLY A 217 -8.17 -7.64 -14.13
CA GLY A 217 -8.49 -7.87 -12.72
C GLY A 217 -7.96 -6.79 -11.79
N VAL A 218 -8.71 -6.53 -10.74
CA VAL A 218 -8.30 -5.67 -9.63
C VAL A 218 -8.59 -6.34 -8.30
N ALA A 219 -7.73 -6.13 -7.32
CA ALA A 219 -7.99 -6.57 -5.96
C ALA A 219 -7.70 -5.47 -4.94
N ARG A 220 -8.45 -5.49 -3.86
CA ARG A 220 -8.17 -4.72 -2.66
C ARG A 220 -8.22 -5.59 -1.42
N SER A 221 -7.45 -5.23 -0.40
CA SER A 221 -7.67 -5.84 0.91
C SER A 221 -9.04 -5.44 1.47
N MET A 222 -9.62 -6.30 2.28
CA MET A 222 -10.96 -6.10 2.85
C MET A 222 -11.10 -4.75 3.59
N PRO A 223 -10.12 -4.29 4.38
CA PRO A 223 -10.20 -2.99 5.04
C PRO A 223 -9.96 -1.79 4.10
N THR A 224 -9.39 -1.98 2.91
CA THR A 224 -9.25 -0.91 1.90
C THR A 224 -10.62 -0.44 1.43
N SER A 225 -10.81 0.86 1.14
CA SER A 225 -12.11 1.39 0.74
C SER A 225 -12.62 0.79 -0.57
N GLY A 226 -13.94 0.82 -0.75
CA GLY A 226 -14.62 0.38 -1.97
C GLY A 226 -14.49 1.32 -3.16
N ALA A 227 -13.60 2.30 -3.13
CA ALA A 227 -13.43 3.24 -4.26
C ALA A 227 -13.10 2.51 -5.57
N VAL A 228 -12.22 1.50 -5.53
CA VAL A 228 -11.87 0.72 -6.72
C VAL A 228 -12.99 -0.20 -7.20
N ASP A 229 -13.94 -0.58 -6.32
CA ASP A 229 -15.08 -1.43 -6.67
C ASP A 229 -15.97 -0.74 -7.71
N LEU A 230 -16.14 0.59 -7.57
CA LEU A 230 -16.91 1.41 -8.50
C LEU A 230 -16.24 1.51 -9.87
N VAL A 231 -14.92 1.60 -9.90
CA VAL A 231 -14.13 1.57 -11.13
C VAL A 231 -14.24 0.22 -11.82
N ALA A 232 -14.08 -0.86 -11.04
CA ALA A 232 -14.17 -2.22 -11.57
C ALA A 232 -15.55 -2.49 -12.21
N LYS A 233 -16.61 -2.03 -11.56
CA LYS A 233 -17.98 -2.12 -12.08
C LYS A 233 -18.18 -1.33 -13.36
N ASP A 234 -17.67 -0.10 -13.43
CA ASP A 234 -17.81 0.79 -14.60
C ASP A 234 -17.04 0.27 -15.81
N LEU A 235 -15.80 -0.20 -15.58
CA LEU A 235 -14.88 -0.64 -16.62
C LEU A 235 -14.90 -2.16 -16.86
N ASN A 236 -15.79 -2.88 -16.14
CA ASN A 236 -15.98 -4.32 -16.25
C ASN A 236 -14.71 -5.14 -15.97
N PHE A 237 -13.98 -4.78 -14.91
CA PHE A 237 -12.88 -5.59 -14.39
C PHE A 237 -13.38 -6.66 -13.43
N GLU A 238 -12.67 -7.79 -13.37
CA GLU A 238 -12.88 -8.77 -12.30
C GLU A 238 -12.38 -8.18 -10.98
N LEU A 239 -13.25 -8.16 -9.96
CA LEU A 239 -12.97 -7.54 -8.65
C LEU A 239 -12.82 -8.60 -7.56
N PHE A 240 -11.76 -8.48 -6.76
CA PHE A 240 -11.52 -9.34 -5.61
C PHE A 240 -11.36 -8.52 -4.32
N GLU A 241 -12.12 -8.92 -3.28
CA GLU A 241 -11.93 -8.47 -1.90
C GLU A 241 -11.21 -9.58 -1.14
N THR A 242 -9.96 -9.35 -0.73
CA THR A 242 -9.13 -10.36 -0.06
C THR A 242 -8.85 -9.99 1.40
N PRO A 243 -8.39 -10.91 2.25
CA PRO A 243 -7.76 -10.54 3.51
C PRO A 243 -6.55 -9.63 3.30
N THR A 244 -6.06 -9.00 4.36
CA THR A 244 -4.79 -8.28 4.32
C THR A 244 -3.63 -9.25 4.16
N GLY A 245 -2.73 -8.95 3.25
CA GLY A 245 -1.53 -9.74 2.97
C GLY A 245 -1.33 -10.01 1.49
N TRP A 246 -0.15 -9.68 0.98
CA TRP A 246 0.16 -9.71 -0.45
C TRP A 246 0.09 -11.10 -1.08
N LYS A 247 0.23 -12.18 -0.28
CA LYS A 247 0.10 -13.57 -0.73
C LYS A 247 -1.23 -13.89 -1.44
N TYR A 248 -2.32 -13.24 -1.02
CA TYR A 248 -3.64 -13.43 -1.67
C TYR A 248 -3.68 -12.82 -3.06
N PHE A 249 -3.04 -11.66 -3.24
CA PHE A 249 -2.91 -11.04 -4.56
C PHE A 249 -2.00 -11.86 -5.47
N GLY A 250 -0.88 -12.38 -4.93
CA GLY A 250 0.02 -13.27 -5.67
C GLY A 250 -0.69 -14.52 -6.20
N ASN A 251 -1.56 -15.15 -5.39
CA ASN A 251 -2.36 -16.28 -5.83
C ASN A 251 -3.27 -15.92 -7.02
N LEU A 252 -3.94 -14.76 -6.96
CA LEU A 252 -4.80 -14.30 -8.05
C LEU A 252 -4.01 -14.03 -9.34
N MET A 253 -2.83 -13.42 -9.23
CA MET A 253 -1.94 -13.16 -10.37
C MET A 253 -1.45 -14.45 -11.03
N ASP A 254 -1.20 -15.50 -10.24
CA ASP A 254 -0.66 -16.78 -10.70
C ASP A 254 -1.74 -17.86 -10.93
N SER A 255 -3.02 -17.49 -10.89
CA SER A 255 -4.15 -18.42 -10.99
C SER A 255 -4.04 -19.35 -12.19
N LYS A 256 -3.69 -18.82 -13.35
CA LYS A 256 -3.53 -19.61 -14.57
C LYS A 256 -2.26 -20.47 -14.55
N GLU A 257 -1.14 -19.89 -14.19
CA GLU A 257 0.17 -20.55 -14.32
C GLU A 257 0.39 -21.66 -13.29
N LEU A 258 0.04 -21.39 -12.04
CA LEU A 258 0.25 -22.37 -10.95
C LEU A 258 -0.91 -23.36 -10.79
N PHE A 259 -2.13 -22.97 -11.13
CA PHE A 259 -3.32 -23.75 -10.83
C PHE A 259 -4.16 -24.11 -12.06
N GLY A 260 -3.81 -23.62 -13.26
CA GLY A 260 -4.56 -23.85 -14.49
C GLY A 260 -5.95 -23.21 -14.49
N GLY A 261 -6.17 -22.23 -13.62
CA GLY A 261 -7.43 -21.50 -13.47
C GLY A 261 -7.61 -20.35 -14.49
N THR A 262 -8.47 -19.41 -14.14
CA THR A 262 -8.73 -18.21 -14.94
C THR A 262 -7.52 -17.27 -14.91
N ASP A 263 -7.20 -16.70 -16.06
CA ASP A 263 -6.17 -15.68 -16.20
C ASP A 263 -6.77 -14.30 -15.87
N TYR A 264 -6.46 -13.77 -14.70
CA TYR A 264 -6.91 -12.45 -14.26
C TYR A 264 -5.95 -11.31 -14.62
N THR A 265 -4.80 -11.63 -15.25
CA THR A 265 -3.79 -10.64 -15.65
C THR A 265 -4.06 -10.04 -17.02
N PRO A 266 -3.72 -8.75 -17.26
CA PRO A 266 -3.03 -7.82 -16.38
C PRO A 266 -3.85 -7.41 -15.15
N PHE A 267 -3.15 -7.24 -14.01
CA PHE A 267 -3.77 -7.14 -12.69
C PHE A 267 -3.20 -5.96 -11.88
N ILE A 268 -4.06 -5.26 -11.13
CA ILE A 268 -3.66 -4.22 -10.18
C ILE A 268 -4.24 -4.55 -8.81
N CYS A 269 -3.48 -4.32 -7.76
CA CYS A 269 -3.96 -4.52 -6.39
C CYS A 269 -3.38 -3.50 -5.42
N GLY A 270 -4.04 -3.35 -4.27
CA GLY A 270 -3.57 -2.45 -3.23
C GLY A 270 -4.21 -2.64 -1.87
N GLU A 271 -3.57 -2.05 -0.89
CA GLU A 271 -3.96 -2.07 0.51
C GLU A 271 -4.06 -0.64 1.08
N GLU A 272 -4.90 -0.47 2.10
CA GLU A 272 -5.05 0.78 2.84
C GLU A 272 -3.76 1.23 3.55
N SER A 273 -2.83 0.30 3.70
CA SER A 273 -1.52 0.51 4.33
C SER A 273 -0.47 1.07 3.37
N PHE A 274 -0.89 1.76 2.30
CA PHE A 274 -0.03 2.38 1.29
C PHE A 274 0.70 1.41 0.35
N GLY A 275 0.35 0.12 0.35
CA GLY A 275 0.87 -0.87 -0.59
C GLY A 275 0.06 -0.87 -1.88
N THR A 276 0.71 -0.73 -3.04
CA THR A 276 0.10 -0.81 -4.36
C THR A 276 1.06 -1.49 -5.33
N GLY A 277 0.53 -2.25 -6.28
CA GLY A 277 1.33 -2.93 -7.29
C GLY A 277 0.49 -3.56 -8.38
N SER A 278 1.16 -4.21 -9.30
CA SER A 278 0.55 -4.96 -10.40
C SER A 278 1.25 -6.32 -10.55
N ASP A 279 0.80 -7.09 -11.53
CA ASP A 279 1.40 -8.39 -11.87
C ASP A 279 2.78 -8.31 -12.54
N HIS A 280 3.39 -7.11 -12.63
CA HIS A 280 4.79 -6.96 -13.06
C HIS A 280 5.78 -7.67 -12.11
N VAL A 281 5.46 -7.70 -10.80
CA VAL A 281 6.14 -8.50 -9.78
C VAL A 281 5.10 -9.09 -8.81
N ARG A 282 5.52 -9.99 -7.90
CA ARG A 282 4.62 -10.63 -6.91
C ARG A 282 4.72 -9.98 -5.53
N GLU A 283 5.19 -8.75 -5.46
CA GLU A 283 5.29 -7.93 -4.26
C GLU A 283 4.73 -6.52 -4.52
N LYS A 284 4.52 -5.76 -3.46
CA LYS A 284 4.24 -4.33 -3.52
C LYS A 284 5.45 -3.60 -4.08
N ASP A 285 5.21 -2.53 -4.81
CA ASP A 285 6.27 -1.72 -5.39
C ASP A 285 5.92 -0.23 -5.28
N GLY A 286 6.56 0.44 -4.32
CA GLY A 286 6.32 1.86 -4.06
C GLY A 286 6.76 2.74 -5.24
N LEU A 287 7.88 2.41 -5.90
CA LEU A 287 8.35 3.16 -7.06
C LEU A 287 7.45 2.97 -8.28
N TRP A 288 6.94 1.76 -8.49
CA TRP A 288 5.93 1.49 -9.52
C TRP A 288 4.70 2.41 -9.35
N ALA A 289 4.17 2.53 -8.14
CA ALA A 289 3.00 3.36 -7.87
C ALA A 289 3.27 4.85 -8.16
N VAL A 290 4.46 5.34 -7.84
CA VAL A 290 4.90 6.72 -8.16
C VAL A 290 5.00 6.93 -9.67
N LEU A 291 5.58 5.99 -10.40
CA LEU A 291 5.66 6.05 -11.87
C LEU A 291 4.28 5.92 -12.54
N ALA A 292 3.36 5.16 -11.95
CA ALA A 292 1.98 5.11 -12.41
C ALA A 292 1.30 6.48 -12.31
N TRP A 293 1.45 7.19 -11.19
CA TRP A 293 0.95 8.56 -11.04
C TRP A 293 1.60 9.55 -11.99
N LEU A 294 2.92 9.47 -12.18
CA LEU A 294 3.63 10.32 -13.16
C LEU A 294 3.16 10.02 -14.59
N SER A 295 2.86 8.76 -14.93
CA SER A 295 2.29 8.39 -16.24
C SER A 295 0.90 8.98 -16.44
N ILE A 296 0.04 8.95 -15.43
CA ILE A 296 -1.30 9.56 -15.46
C ILE A 296 -1.20 11.08 -15.66
N LEU A 297 -0.31 11.74 -14.91
CA LEU A 297 -0.06 13.17 -15.07
C LEU A 297 0.56 13.50 -16.44
N ALA A 298 1.49 12.68 -16.95
CA ALA A 298 2.08 12.86 -18.28
C ALA A 298 1.01 12.79 -19.37
N ALA A 299 0.13 11.79 -19.30
CA ALA A 299 -0.98 11.64 -20.25
C ALA A 299 -1.97 12.83 -20.21
N ALA A 300 -2.21 13.40 -19.01
CA ALA A 300 -3.08 14.56 -18.86
C ALA A 300 -2.42 15.88 -19.30
N ASN A 301 -1.10 15.93 -19.43
CA ASN A 301 -0.30 17.14 -19.66
C ASN A 301 0.56 17.11 -20.92
N THR A 302 0.07 16.47 -21.99
CA THR A 302 0.78 16.34 -23.27
C THR A 302 1.00 17.67 -24.01
N ASP A 303 0.19 18.69 -23.72
CA ASP A 303 0.26 20.01 -24.33
C ASP A 303 0.83 21.01 -23.31
N ALA A 304 2.11 21.33 -23.44
CA ALA A 304 2.80 22.26 -22.52
C ALA A 304 2.33 23.72 -22.62
N SER A 305 1.53 24.08 -23.61
CA SER A 305 0.95 25.42 -23.73
C SER A 305 -0.30 25.60 -22.85
N LYS A 306 -0.87 24.53 -22.33
CA LYS A 306 -2.03 24.54 -21.43
C LYS A 306 -1.59 24.57 -19.96
N PRO A 307 -2.45 25.12 -19.08
CA PRO A 307 -2.22 25.03 -17.63
C PRO A 307 -2.00 23.59 -17.19
N LEU A 308 -1.14 23.42 -16.20
CA LEU A 308 -0.83 22.10 -15.64
C LEU A 308 -2.08 21.47 -15.00
N VAL A 309 -2.45 20.28 -15.44
CA VAL A 309 -3.42 19.42 -14.76
C VAL A 309 -2.70 18.79 -13.55
N THR A 310 -3.20 19.06 -12.36
CA THR A 310 -2.55 18.67 -11.10
C THR A 310 -3.04 17.31 -10.60
N VAL A 311 -2.38 16.79 -9.55
CA VAL A 311 -2.86 15.61 -8.81
C VAL A 311 -4.28 15.83 -8.28
N GLN A 312 -4.56 17.02 -7.73
CA GLN A 312 -5.88 17.37 -7.22
C GLN A 312 -6.93 17.32 -8.33
N ASP A 313 -6.67 17.91 -9.51
CA ASP A 313 -7.61 17.89 -10.64
C ASP A 313 -7.96 16.46 -11.10
N ILE A 314 -6.96 15.55 -11.11
CA ILE A 314 -7.17 14.13 -11.45
C ILE A 314 -8.09 13.47 -10.43
N VAL A 315 -7.82 13.65 -9.13
CA VAL A 315 -8.61 13.03 -8.06
C VAL A 315 -10.03 13.63 -8.00
N GLU A 316 -10.18 14.95 -8.12
CA GLU A 316 -11.50 15.60 -8.13
C GLU A 316 -12.34 15.18 -9.35
N LYS A 317 -11.71 15.00 -10.51
CA LYS A 317 -12.38 14.44 -11.69
C LYS A 317 -12.82 12.98 -11.46
N HIS A 318 -12.01 12.20 -10.76
CA HIS A 318 -12.35 10.84 -10.36
C HIS A 318 -13.57 10.84 -9.41
N TRP A 319 -13.55 11.67 -8.37
CA TRP A 319 -14.69 11.82 -7.43
C TRP A 319 -15.95 12.33 -8.11
N ALA A 320 -15.83 13.26 -9.06
CA ALA A 320 -16.98 13.75 -9.82
C ALA A 320 -17.66 12.64 -10.64
N LYS A 321 -16.90 11.63 -11.07
CA LYS A 321 -17.43 10.50 -11.84
C LYS A 321 -17.99 9.39 -10.96
N TYR A 322 -17.27 9.02 -9.90
CA TYR A 322 -17.55 7.82 -9.10
C TYR A 322 -18.13 8.10 -7.71
N GLY A 323 -18.18 9.36 -7.29
CA GLY A 323 -18.38 9.72 -5.89
C GLY A 323 -17.10 9.63 -5.09
N ARG A 324 -17.16 9.95 -3.81
CA ARG A 324 -16.02 9.90 -2.91
C ARG A 324 -16.27 8.94 -1.74
N ASN A 325 -15.30 8.10 -1.50
CA ASN A 325 -15.23 7.26 -0.33
C ASN A 325 -14.37 7.98 0.72
N TYR A 326 -15.01 8.75 1.61
CA TYR A 326 -14.32 9.32 2.77
C TYR A 326 -13.85 8.18 3.65
N TYR A 327 -12.57 8.17 4.01
CA TYR A 327 -11.95 7.04 4.67
C TYR A 327 -11.01 7.50 5.78
N SER A 328 -10.97 6.74 6.88
CA SER A 328 -9.99 6.89 7.95
C SER A 328 -9.75 5.55 8.64
N ARG A 329 -8.50 5.32 9.05
CA ARG A 329 -8.09 4.21 9.90
C ARG A 329 -7.66 4.76 11.25
N TRP A 330 -8.18 4.18 12.31
CA TRP A 330 -7.86 4.48 13.69
C TRP A 330 -7.19 3.27 14.34
N ASP A 331 -5.96 3.41 14.79
CA ASP A 331 -5.21 2.37 15.48
C ASP A 331 -5.18 2.66 16.99
N PHE A 332 -5.54 1.67 17.78
CA PHE A 332 -5.45 1.66 19.25
C PHE A 332 -4.37 0.66 19.61
N GLU A 333 -3.15 1.17 19.82
CA GLU A 333 -1.97 0.35 20.05
C GLU A 333 -1.72 0.07 21.52
N ASN A 334 -0.96 -0.99 21.81
CA ASN A 334 -0.58 -1.39 23.16
C ASN A 334 -1.76 -1.65 24.12
N MET A 335 -2.89 -2.09 23.58
CA MET A 335 -4.08 -2.43 24.37
C MET A 335 -3.90 -3.76 25.10
N ASP A 336 -4.59 -3.90 26.23
CA ASP A 336 -4.67 -5.18 26.95
C ASP A 336 -5.27 -6.25 26.03
N LYS A 337 -4.51 -7.31 25.79
CA LYS A 337 -4.86 -8.37 24.85
C LYS A 337 -6.16 -9.09 25.22
N VAL A 338 -6.39 -9.31 26.52
CA VAL A 338 -7.60 -10.02 26.99
C VAL A 338 -8.83 -9.16 26.74
N LYS A 339 -8.76 -7.88 27.10
CA LYS A 339 -9.88 -6.93 26.89
C LYS A 339 -10.16 -6.69 25.41
N ALA A 340 -9.11 -6.52 24.59
CA ALA A 340 -9.24 -6.34 23.15
C ALA A 340 -9.86 -7.58 22.47
N THR A 341 -9.45 -8.78 22.90
CA THR A 341 -10.04 -10.03 22.40
C THR A 341 -11.51 -10.14 22.82
N ALA A 342 -11.84 -9.85 24.08
CA ALA A 342 -13.21 -9.90 24.58
C ALA A 342 -14.15 -8.91 23.84
N MET A 343 -13.65 -7.72 23.50
CA MET A 343 -14.37 -6.73 22.69
C MET A 343 -14.70 -7.29 21.29
N VAL A 344 -13.69 -7.83 20.61
CA VAL A 344 -13.88 -8.37 19.26
C VAL A 344 -14.79 -9.62 19.28
N ASP A 345 -14.66 -10.49 20.30
CA ASP A 345 -15.52 -11.68 20.45
C ASP A 345 -16.96 -11.28 20.74
N LYS A 346 -17.20 -10.23 21.54
CA LYS A 346 -18.55 -9.68 21.73
C LYS A 346 -19.14 -9.17 20.41
N MET A 347 -18.40 -8.33 19.67
CA MET A 347 -18.87 -7.85 18.37
C MET A 347 -19.18 -9.00 17.42
N ARG A 348 -18.34 -10.05 17.39
CA ARG A 348 -18.54 -11.25 16.58
C ARG A 348 -19.85 -11.98 16.96
N ALA A 349 -20.11 -12.13 18.24
CA ALA A 349 -21.36 -12.75 18.72
C ALA A 349 -22.60 -11.93 18.37
N ASP A 350 -22.46 -10.60 18.31
CA ASP A 350 -23.56 -9.67 18.07
C ASP A 350 -23.83 -9.39 16.57
N THR A 351 -23.04 -9.94 15.64
CA THR A 351 -23.16 -9.64 14.19
C THR A 351 -24.58 -9.90 13.67
N GLN A 352 -25.13 -11.08 13.95
CA GLN A 352 -26.49 -11.43 13.52
C GLN A 352 -27.54 -10.48 14.10
N ALA A 353 -27.41 -10.10 15.37
CA ALA A 353 -28.33 -9.21 16.05
C ALA A 353 -28.24 -7.76 15.55
N ASN A 354 -27.08 -7.37 14.98
CA ASN A 354 -26.87 -6.04 14.43
C ASN A 354 -27.32 -5.92 12.98
N THR A 355 -27.41 -7.00 12.22
CA THR A 355 -27.93 -6.97 10.85
C THR A 355 -29.37 -6.47 10.84
N GLY A 356 -29.68 -5.51 9.97
CA GLY A 356 -30.98 -4.86 9.85
C GLY A 356 -31.23 -3.71 10.83
N LYS A 357 -30.36 -3.48 11.84
CA LYS A 357 -30.51 -2.34 12.76
C LYS A 357 -30.22 -1.01 12.07
N THR A 358 -30.94 0.01 12.53
CA THR A 358 -30.67 1.42 12.17
C THR A 358 -30.07 2.14 13.39
N ILE A 359 -28.93 2.80 13.19
CA ILE A 359 -28.25 3.60 14.20
C ILE A 359 -28.02 4.99 13.62
N GLY A 360 -28.71 6.00 14.17
CA GLY A 360 -28.76 7.33 13.57
C GLY A 360 -29.37 7.27 12.16
N LYS A 361 -28.63 7.75 11.16
CA LYS A 361 -29.02 7.68 9.74
C LYS A 361 -28.58 6.39 9.02
N TYR A 362 -27.76 5.57 9.66
CA TYR A 362 -27.14 4.40 9.03
C TYR A 362 -27.93 3.13 9.32
N LYS A 363 -28.29 2.42 8.27
CA LYS A 363 -28.91 1.10 8.38
C LYS A 363 -27.92 0.01 7.98
N ILE A 364 -27.68 -0.91 8.90
CA ILE A 364 -26.75 -2.03 8.71
C ILE A 364 -27.40 -3.06 7.79
N ALA A 365 -26.94 -3.17 6.56
CA ALA A 365 -27.40 -4.19 5.62
C ALA A 365 -26.87 -5.58 5.99
N THR A 366 -25.59 -5.64 6.38
CA THR A 366 -24.91 -6.88 6.74
C THR A 366 -23.90 -6.61 7.87
N ALA A 367 -23.89 -7.48 8.88
CA ALA A 367 -22.82 -7.56 9.85
C ALA A 367 -22.28 -8.99 9.89
N ASP A 368 -20.96 -9.15 9.70
CA ASP A 368 -20.33 -10.47 9.62
C ASP A 368 -18.90 -10.48 10.20
N ASP A 369 -18.35 -11.68 10.37
CA ASP A 369 -16.92 -11.92 10.57
C ASP A 369 -16.34 -12.43 9.26
N PHE A 370 -15.58 -11.57 8.57
CA PHE A 370 -15.11 -11.82 7.21
C PHE A 370 -14.33 -13.14 7.13
N THR A 371 -14.83 -13.99 6.27
CA THR A 371 -14.20 -15.27 5.91
C THR A 371 -13.95 -15.27 4.41
N TYR A 372 -12.72 -15.50 4.04
CA TYR A 372 -12.28 -15.55 2.65
C TYR A 372 -12.05 -17.01 2.23
N VAL A 373 -12.62 -17.37 1.09
CA VAL A 373 -12.32 -18.61 0.39
C VAL A 373 -11.56 -18.22 -0.86
N ASP A 374 -10.29 -18.62 -0.94
CA ASP A 374 -9.45 -18.27 -2.08
C ASP A 374 -9.97 -18.98 -3.34
N PRO A 375 -10.33 -18.22 -4.41
CA PRO A 375 -10.89 -18.80 -5.62
C PRO A 375 -9.87 -19.61 -6.43
N VAL A 376 -8.58 -19.51 -6.11
CA VAL A 376 -7.49 -20.15 -6.82
C VAL A 376 -7.15 -21.51 -6.24
N ASP A 377 -6.89 -21.60 -4.93
CA ASP A 377 -6.45 -22.82 -4.27
C ASP A 377 -7.47 -23.43 -3.29
N GLY A 378 -8.61 -22.76 -3.12
CA GLY A 378 -9.69 -23.19 -2.22
C GLY A 378 -9.35 -23.08 -0.72
N SER A 379 -8.24 -22.45 -0.37
CA SER A 379 -7.87 -22.23 1.04
C SER A 379 -8.85 -21.29 1.73
N VAL A 380 -9.07 -21.50 3.04
CA VAL A 380 -10.07 -20.75 3.81
C VAL A 380 -9.40 -19.98 4.93
N SER A 381 -9.48 -18.64 4.86
CA SER A 381 -9.02 -17.73 5.90
C SER A 381 -10.20 -17.17 6.68
N LYS A 382 -10.37 -17.62 7.94
CA LYS A 382 -11.46 -17.18 8.83
C LYS A 382 -11.03 -16.06 9.75
N LYS A 383 -12.03 -15.36 10.34
CA LYS A 383 -11.82 -14.34 11.38
C LYS A 383 -10.90 -13.18 10.93
N GLN A 384 -11.10 -12.73 9.70
CA GLN A 384 -10.25 -11.69 9.10
C GLN A 384 -10.66 -10.26 9.51
N GLY A 385 -11.81 -10.10 10.15
CA GLY A 385 -12.28 -8.84 10.71
C GLY A 385 -13.81 -8.79 10.81
N ILE A 386 -14.31 -8.04 11.77
CA ILE A 386 -15.75 -7.79 11.94
C ILE A 386 -16.15 -6.64 11.03
N ARG A 387 -17.16 -6.86 10.18
CA ARG A 387 -17.65 -5.85 9.25
C ARG A 387 -19.09 -5.47 9.55
N PHE A 388 -19.37 -4.17 9.45
CA PHE A 388 -20.72 -3.61 9.41
C PHE A 388 -20.84 -2.85 8.08
N LEU A 389 -21.60 -3.42 7.16
CA LEU A 389 -21.82 -2.87 5.82
C LEU A 389 -23.19 -2.19 5.81
N MET A 390 -23.23 -0.90 5.47
CA MET A 390 -24.46 -0.10 5.49
C MET A 390 -25.15 -0.12 4.12
N GLU A 391 -26.47 0.14 4.11
CA GLU A 391 -27.26 0.18 2.87
C GLU A 391 -26.82 1.30 1.90
N ASP A 392 -26.24 2.37 2.41
CA ASP A 392 -25.72 3.51 1.62
C ASP A 392 -24.32 3.27 1.04
N GLY A 393 -23.72 2.07 1.26
CA GLY A 393 -22.37 1.73 0.84
C GLY A 393 -21.29 2.11 1.84
N SER A 394 -21.65 2.77 2.96
CA SER A 394 -20.70 3.06 4.05
C SER A 394 -20.31 1.79 4.78
N ARG A 395 -19.11 1.75 5.39
CA ARG A 395 -18.59 0.56 6.07
C ARG A 395 -17.87 0.92 7.37
N ILE A 396 -17.99 0.04 8.35
CA ILE A 396 -17.18 0.03 9.57
C ILE A 396 -16.55 -1.35 9.69
N ILE A 397 -15.22 -1.40 9.93
CA ILE A 397 -14.50 -2.66 10.05
C ILE A 397 -13.63 -2.61 11.30
N PHE A 398 -13.60 -3.71 12.05
CA PHE A 398 -12.70 -3.88 13.19
C PHE A 398 -11.79 -5.09 12.95
N ARG A 399 -10.50 -4.89 13.20
CA ARG A 399 -9.50 -5.96 13.18
C ARG A 399 -8.67 -5.95 14.44
N LEU A 400 -8.30 -7.13 14.89
CA LEU A 400 -7.37 -7.32 15.99
C LEU A 400 -6.05 -7.83 15.42
N SER A 401 -4.98 -7.09 15.63
CA SER A 401 -3.63 -7.50 15.29
C SER A 401 -2.88 -7.89 16.57
N GLY A 402 -2.39 -9.12 16.62
CA GLY A 402 -1.53 -9.55 17.72
C GLY A 402 -0.07 -9.31 17.36
N THR A 403 0.62 -8.41 18.04
CA THR A 403 2.08 -8.37 18.03
C THR A 403 2.60 -9.29 19.11
N ALA A 404 3.48 -10.22 18.76
CA ALA A 404 4.15 -11.07 19.77
C ALA A 404 5.00 -10.17 20.67
N GLY A 405 4.56 -9.95 21.90
CA GLY A 405 5.37 -9.36 22.97
C GLY A 405 5.00 -7.98 23.52
N SER A 406 4.14 -7.18 22.88
CA SER A 406 3.89 -5.79 23.31
C SER A 406 2.42 -5.33 23.33
N GLY A 407 1.49 -6.21 23.70
CA GLY A 407 0.07 -5.86 23.71
C GLY A 407 -0.65 -6.16 22.38
N ALA A 408 -1.94 -5.80 22.31
CA ALA A 408 -2.75 -5.94 21.12
C ALA A 408 -2.96 -4.58 20.44
N THR A 409 -3.11 -4.57 19.13
CA THR A 409 -3.56 -3.41 18.37
C THR A 409 -4.95 -3.67 17.84
N VAL A 410 -5.92 -2.84 18.23
CA VAL A 410 -7.24 -2.81 17.62
C VAL A 410 -7.21 -1.78 16.50
N ARG A 411 -7.64 -2.17 15.31
CA ARG A 411 -7.77 -1.29 14.15
C ARG A 411 -9.24 -1.13 13.79
N MET A 412 -9.67 0.11 13.72
CA MET A 412 -11.00 0.51 13.29
C MET A 412 -10.89 1.26 11.97
N TYR A 413 -11.57 0.78 10.95
CA TYR A 413 -11.62 1.38 9.62
C TYR A 413 -13.04 1.91 9.40
N ILE A 414 -13.12 3.15 8.97
CA ILE A 414 -14.38 3.86 8.78
C ILE A 414 -14.42 4.41 7.37
N GLU A 415 -15.45 4.07 6.64
CA GLU A 415 -15.66 4.51 5.27
C GLU A 415 -17.07 5.03 5.08
N GLN A 416 -17.21 6.26 4.61
CA GLN A 416 -18.47 6.84 4.19
C GLN A 416 -18.46 7.08 2.69
N TYR A 417 -19.35 6.41 1.97
CA TYR A 417 -19.59 6.71 0.56
C TYR A 417 -20.50 7.92 0.39
N GLU A 418 -20.10 8.85 -0.48
CA GLU A 418 -20.83 10.05 -0.80
C GLU A 418 -20.83 10.30 -2.31
N PRO A 419 -21.99 10.10 -2.99
CA PRO A 419 -22.05 10.17 -4.44
C PRO A 419 -22.02 11.60 -5.01
N THR A 420 -22.39 12.62 -4.23
CA THR A 420 -22.62 13.97 -4.72
C THR A 420 -21.85 15.05 -3.99
N ASN A 421 -21.72 14.95 -2.68
CA ASN A 421 -21.06 15.97 -1.86
C ASN A 421 -19.60 15.60 -1.61
N VAL A 422 -18.81 15.59 -2.69
CA VAL A 422 -17.43 15.04 -2.71
C VAL A 422 -16.37 15.99 -2.13
N ASN A 423 -16.73 17.25 -1.83
CA ASN A 423 -15.79 18.30 -1.38
C ASN A 423 -15.91 18.63 0.12
N MET A 424 -16.55 17.78 0.92
CA MET A 424 -16.60 17.96 2.37
C MET A 424 -15.22 17.75 3.00
N ASN A 425 -15.01 18.31 4.18
CA ASN A 425 -13.89 17.91 5.01
C ASN A 425 -14.08 16.44 5.45
N ALA A 426 -13.02 15.63 5.39
CA ALA A 426 -13.12 14.20 5.70
C ALA A 426 -13.55 13.93 7.15
N SER A 427 -13.06 14.73 8.12
CA SER A 427 -13.46 14.58 9.51
C SER A 427 -14.95 14.87 9.73
N ASP A 428 -15.50 15.87 9.02
CA ASP A 428 -16.91 16.20 9.12
C ASP A 428 -17.79 15.14 8.46
N ALA A 429 -17.37 14.61 7.30
CA ALA A 429 -18.07 13.56 6.61
C ALA A 429 -18.16 12.28 7.47
N LEU A 430 -17.06 11.91 8.13
CA LEU A 430 -16.95 10.68 8.92
C LEU A 430 -17.50 10.80 10.34
N ALA A 431 -17.73 12.00 10.90
CA ALA A 431 -18.06 12.20 12.31
C ALA A 431 -19.26 11.35 12.79
N GLY A 432 -20.32 11.26 11.97
CA GLY A 432 -21.50 10.45 12.30
C GLY A 432 -21.20 8.96 12.33
N LEU A 433 -20.44 8.46 11.36
CA LEU A 433 -20.10 7.05 11.26
C LEU A 433 -19.08 6.61 12.31
N ILE A 434 -18.15 7.51 12.68
CA ILE A 434 -17.22 7.31 13.81
C ILE A 434 -18.03 7.08 15.10
N ARG A 435 -19.05 7.89 15.36
CA ARG A 435 -19.87 7.72 16.57
C ARG A 435 -20.56 6.37 16.57
N VAL A 436 -21.13 5.94 15.44
CA VAL A 436 -21.74 4.61 15.29
C VAL A 436 -20.71 3.50 15.56
N ALA A 437 -19.49 3.64 15.07
CA ALA A 437 -18.41 2.67 15.29
C ALA A 437 -18.04 2.55 16.76
N LEU A 438 -17.91 3.66 17.47
CA LEU A 438 -17.63 3.69 18.91
C LEU A 438 -18.78 3.06 19.74
N ASP A 439 -20.03 3.35 19.38
CA ASP A 439 -21.21 2.77 20.05
C ASP A 439 -21.32 1.26 19.82
N LEU A 440 -21.05 0.77 18.59
CA LEU A 440 -21.09 -0.66 18.25
C LEU A 440 -20.00 -1.47 18.96
N SER A 441 -18.82 -0.88 19.14
CA SER A 441 -17.68 -1.57 19.72
C SER A 441 -17.62 -1.51 21.25
N ASP A 442 -18.30 -0.54 21.87
CA ASP A 442 -18.12 -0.20 23.30
C ASP A 442 -16.63 -0.09 23.67
N LEU A 443 -15.87 0.56 22.80
CA LEU A 443 -14.42 0.64 22.87
C LEU A 443 -13.97 1.23 24.20
N LYS A 444 -14.65 2.27 24.68
CA LYS A 444 -14.39 2.88 25.98
C LYS A 444 -14.63 1.92 27.15
N GLY A 445 -15.70 1.12 27.09
CA GLY A 445 -16.01 0.13 28.15
C GLY A 445 -14.94 -0.97 28.24
N PHE A 446 -14.44 -1.44 27.10
CA PHE A 446 -13.42 -2.49 27.05
C PHE A 446 -12.00 -1.97 27.23
N LEU A 447 -11.62 -0.93 26.51
CA LEU A 447 -10.23 -0.48 26.40
C LEU A 447 -9.93 0.77 27.25
N GLY A 448 -10.97 1.45 27.77
CA GLY A 448 -10.82 2.65 28.62
C GLY A 448 -10.58 3.95 27.84
N THR A 449 -10.57 3.91 26.50
CA THR A 449 -10.35 5.08 25.64
C THR A 449 -11.22 5.04 24.40
N GLU A 450 -11.54 6.21 23.86
CA GLU A 450 -12.10 6.40 22.51
C GLU A 450 -11.10 7.14 21.61
N GLU A 451 -9.96 7.54 22.15
CA GLU A 451 -8.94 8.28 21.41
C GLU A 451 -7.93 7.30 20.79
N PRO A 452 -7.75 7.29 19.47
CA PRO A 452 -6.78 6.42 18.81
C PRO A 452 -5.34 6.88 19.08
N THR A 453 -4.41 5.94 19.05
CA THR A 453 -2.97 6.21 19.10
C THR A 453 -2.47 6.82 17.79
N VAL A 454 -3.00 6.32 16.67
CA VAL A 454 -2.66 6.78 15.32
C VAL A 454 -3.94 6.92 14.50
N VAL A 455 -4.01 7.98 13.69
CA VAL A 455 -5.07 8.22 12.69
C VAL A 455 -4.40 8.37 11.33
N THR A 456 -4.88 7.61 10.35
CA THR A 456 -4.47 7.71 8.93
C THR A 456 -5.67 7.76 8.02
#